data_2b307d0a83ca0e8c7fc8006658a9873a
#
_entry.id   2b307d0a83ca0e8c7fc8006658a9873a
#
_cell.length_a   1.000
_cell.length_b   1.000
_cell.length_c   1.000
_cell.angle_alpha   90.00
_cell.angle_beta   90.00
_cell.angle_gamma   90.00
#
_symmetry.space_group_name_H-M   'P 1'
#
loop_
_entity.id
_entity.type
_entity.pdbx_description
1 polymer ?
#
loop_
_entity_poly.entity_id
_entity_poly.type
_entity_poly.pdbx_seq_one_letter_code
_entity_poly.pdbx_strand_id
1 'polypeptide(L)'
;MQTSESTPKVEGALNAEGVPNVESAPKVEGTEYRSGFYREAGFYDAHSLPDYGAQSPVTREAFAYDFFPATRDISSPAPLLVWVHGGAWRFGTNQALRDTILRTPGGEQPNTQALMRAAFQQAGWAVASINYRYSHQALFPGALHDVKEAVRFFRANAHEFGIDPQRIAVAGGSAGGHLSMMVAHTGDSAAGASVSEDSVSKDSAFGDSASAPEHDEYFEGRAASAYPSHSSQVAAAASFYGVSDLRTIFTDRPLAGYALDHPEDDGAEWRLLGSTHPVPADVSTIDASKGERVVPGVCIERAQKNWERAHPIDAVRPQKRVNKVESASAPGVSGGATALMLVHGISDSCVPYQQSVRVYQALRTRQVPTDLVLVPDAEHGDSRCFSPDIVQQMLLFLNRAIQINRGV
;
A
#
# COMPACT_ATOMS: atom_id res chain seq x y z
N MET A 1 40.04 26.52 -9.25
CA MET A 1 39.01 27.04 -8.35
C MET A 1 37.85 26.02 -8.38
N GLN A 2 37.81 25.13 -7.39
CA GLN A 2 36.75 24.19 -7.20
C GLN A 2 35.77 24.82 -6.21
N THR A 3 34.56 25.04 -6.64
CA THR A 3 33.46 25.44 -5.74
C THR A 3 32.84 24.18 -5.19
N SER A 4 33.03 23.92 -3.91
CA SER A 4 32.35 22.88 -3.16
C SER A 4 30.91 23.34 -2.89
N GLU A 5 29.95 22.71 -3.55
CA GLU A 5 28.55 22.82 -3.15
C GLU A 5 28.34 22.00 -1.87
N SER A 6 28.06 22.71 -0.80
CA SER A 6 27.65 22.13 0.47
C SER A 6 26.18 21.74 0.40
N THR A 7 25.91 20.43 0.44
CA THR A 7 24.56 19.91 0.74
C THR A 7 24.10 20.41 2.11
N PRO A 8 22.91 21.00 2.23
CA PRO A 8 22.41 21.41 3.53
C PRO A 8 22.08 20.16 4.38
N LYS A 9 22.70 20.06 5.55
CA LYS A 9 22.28 19.13 6.60
C LYS A 9 20.94 19.63 7.14
N VAL A 10 19.87 18.92 6.88
CA VAL A 10 18.57 19.16 7.51
C VAL A 10 18.53 18.33 8.79
N GLU A 11 18.84 18.93 9.92
CA GLU A 11 18.53 18.38 11.24
C GLU A 11 17.04 18.64 11.51
N GLY A 12 16.19 17.62 11.33
CA GLY A 12 14.78 17.67 11.70
C GLY A 12 14.65 17.63 13.23
N ALA A 13 14.03 18.65 13.81
CA ALA A 13 13.68 18.63 15.23
C ALA A 13 12.60 17.55 15.48
N LEU A 14 12.81 16.72 16.49
CA LEU A 14 11.82 15.75 16.98
C LEU A 14 10.95 16.44 18.05
N ASN A 15 9.67 16.06 18.13
CA ASN A 15 8.81 16.45 19.24
C ASN A 15 9.22 15.70 20.54
N ALA A 16 8.56 16.02 21.67
CA ALA A 16 8.86 15.43 22.98
C ALA A 16 8.71 13.88 23.04
N GLU A 17 8.06 13.27 22.02
CA GLU A 17 7.81 11.83 21.89
C GLU A 17 8.79 11.16 20.89
N GLY A 18 9.77 11.91 20.35
CA GLY A 18 10.74 11.39 19.37
C GLY A 18 10.18 11.23 17.96
N VAL A 19 9.03 11.84 17.66
CA VAL A 19 8.38 11.79 16.35
C VAL A 19 8.88 12.95 15.48
N PRO A 20 9.11 12.75 14.16
CA PRO A 20 9.54 13.83 13.26
C PRO A 20 8.54 14.99 13.23
N ASN A 21 9.01 16.20 13.45
CA ASN A 21 8.17 17.38 13.41
C ASN A 21 7.90 17.80 11.95
N VAL A 22 6.62 17.90 11.57
CA VAL A 22 6.18 18.24 10.20
C VAL A 22 6.61 19.64 9.78
N GLU A 23 6.82 20.56 10.74
CA GLU A 23 7.23 21.95 10.45
C GLU A 23 8.66 22.11 9.90
N SER A 24 9.50 21.07 10.04
CA SER A 24 10.91 21.13 9.62
C SER A 24 11.17 20.79 8.14
N ALA A 25 10.14 20.44 7.37
CA ALA A 25 10.31 20.08 5.97
C ALA A 25 10.51 21.32 5.07
N PRO A 26 11.51 21.35 4.18
CA PRO A 26 11.74 22.50 3.30
C PRO A 26 10.57 22.66 2.31
N LYS A 27 10.11 23.91 2.13
CA LYS A 27 9.19 24.27 1.04
C LYS A 27 9.99 24.42 -0.26
N VAL A 28 9.50 23.80 -1.33
CA VAL A 28 10.06 23.97 -2.68
C VAL A 28 9.24 25.01 -3.44
N GLU A 29 9.89 26.04 -4.00
CA GLU A 29 9.24 27.09 -4.76
C GLU A 29 8.54 26.54 -6.03
N GLY A 30 7.29 26.91 -6.24
CA GLY A 30 6.54 26.64 -7.46
C GLY A 30 5.43 25.57 -7.38
N THR A 31 5.50 24.66 -6.41
CA THR A 31 4.40 23.73 -6.09
C THR A 31 4.22 23.72 -4.58
N GLU A 32 3.04 24.07 -4.09
CA GLU A 32 2.79 24.02 -2.64
C GLU A 32 2.70 22.55 -2.18
N TYR A 33 3.83 21.99 -1.77
CA TYR A 33 3.88 20.70 -1.09
C TYR A 33 4.93 20.74 0.04
N ARG A 34 4.77 19.82 0.99
CA ARG A 34 5.72 19.60 2.09
C ARG A 34 6.33 18.21 1.92
N SER A 35 7.64 18.11 2.06
CA SER A 35 8.33 16.82 2.10
C SER A 35 8.74 16.48 3.53
N GLY A 36 8.73 15.22 3.88
CA GLY A 36 9.15 14.73 5.19
C GLY A 36 9.31 13.22 5.21
N PHE A 37 9.36 12.67 6.42
CA PHE A 37 9.51 11.25 6.64
C PHE A 37 8.46 10.80 7.66
N TYR A 38 7.73 9.73 7.36
CA TYR A 38 6.74 9.19 8.27
C TYR A 38 7.33 8.19 9.28
N ARG A 39 8.65 7.94 9.17
CA ARG A 39 9.42 7.10 10.09
C ARG A 39 10.92 7.39 9.96
N GLU A 40 11.67 7.21 11.04
CA GLU A 40 13.13 7.19 11.02
C GLU A 40 13.66 5.78 10.72
N ALA A 41 14.70 5.67 9.89
CA ALA A 41 15.28 4.38 9.51
C ALA A 41 15.77 3.58 10.71
N GLY A 42 16.48 4.21 11.64
CA GLY A 42 17.04 3.56 12.83
C GLY A 42 15.99 2.99 13.78
N PHE A 43 14.76 3.55 13.80
CA PHE A 43 13.66 2.97 14.55
C PHE A 43 13.28 1.58 14.00
N TYR A 44 13.35 1.44 12.68
CA TYR A 44 13.00 0.19 12.03
C TYR A 44 14.05 -0.89 12.26
N ASP A 45 15.34 -0.52 12.19
CA ASP A 45 16.45 -1.44 12.42
C ASP A 45 16.46 -1.97 13.86
N ALA A 46 16.08 -1.13 14.84
CA ALA A 46 16.02 -1.50 16.25
C ALA A 46 14.83 -2.41 16.60
N HIS A 47 13.74 -2.32 15.84
CA HIS A 47 12.47 -3.00 16.11
C HIS A 47 12.04 -3.93 14.97
N SER A 48 12.85 -4.06 13.89
CA SER A 48 12.54 -4.93 12.78
C SER A 48 12.49 -6.38 13.27
N LEU A 49 11.46 -7.07 12.83
CA LEU A 49 11.45 -8.53 12.94
C LEU A 49 12.72 -9.05 12.24
N PRO A 50 13.52 -9.92 12.88
CA PRO A 50 14.86 -10.30 12.44
C PRO A 50 14.94 -10.92 11.03
N ASP A 51 13.80 -11.17 10.38
CA ASP A 51 13.68 -12.01 9.20
C ASP A 51 13.14 -11.32 7.95
N TYR A 52 13.25 -10.00 7.82
CA TYR A 52 12.86 -9.36 6.54
C TYR A 52 13.81 -9.66 5.38
N GLY A 53 14.88 -10.46 5.61
CA GLY A 53 15.79 -10.89 4.56
C GLY A 53 16.42 -9.71 3.80
N ALA A 54 16.69 -8.60 4.48
CA ALA A 54 17.24 -7.39 3.88
C ALA A 54 18.59 -7.66 3.24
N GLN A 55 18.71 -7.41 1.95
CA GLN A 55 19.97 -7.51 1.19
C GLN A 55 20.69 -6.16 1.10
N SER A 56 20.04 -5.09 1.46
CA SER A 56 20.57 -3.72 1.44
C SER A 56 20.11 -2.95 2.67
N PRO A 57 20.92 -2.00 3.16
CA PRO A 57 20.55 -1.15 4.27
C PRO A 57 19.26 -0.37 3.97
N VAL A 58 18.41 -0.25 4.97
CA VAL A 58 17.25 0.63 4.92
C VAL A 58 17.72 2.04 5.18
N THR A 59 17.40 2.97 4.29
CA THR A 59 17.70 4.38 4.46
C THR A 59 16.43 5.15 4.81
N ARG A 60 16.58 6.37 5.33
CA ARG A 60 15.46 7.24 5.70
C ARG A 60 14.56 7.53 4.50
N GLU A 61 15.12 7.59 3.31
CA GLU A 61 14.39 7.86 2.06
C GLU A 61 13.32 6.81 1.76
N ALA A 62 13.47 5.58 2.27
CA ALA A 62 12.42 4.57 2.16
C ALA A 62 11.11 4.97 2.86
N PHE A 63 11.14 5.96 3.75
CA PHE A 63 9.99 6.45 4.50
C PHE A 63 9.63 7.89 4.16
N ALA A 64 10.14 8.41 3.03
CA ALA A 64 9.86 9.76 2.58
C ALA A 64 8.42 9.89 2.07
N TYR A 65 7.87 11.09 2.24
CA TYR A 65 6.60 11.49 1.63
C TYR A 65 6.70 12.89 1.04
N ASP A 66 5.81 13.15 0.06
CA ASP A 66 5.43 14.49 -0.36
C ASP A 66 3.94 14.69 -0.08
N PHE A 67 3.60 15.74 0.63
CA PHE A 67 2.23 16.08 0.96
C PHE A 67 1.80 17.34 0.20
N PHE A 68 0.71 17.23 -0.54
CA PHE A 68 0.10 18.28 -1.35
C PHE A 68 -1.24 18.67 -0.70
N PRO A 69 -1.37 19.86 -0.11
CA PRO A 69 -2.61 20.29 0.52
C PRO A 69 -3.72 20.49 -0.53
N ALA A 70 -4.98 20.45 -0.09
CA ALA A 70 -6.08 20.87 -0.93
C ALA A 70 -5.90 22.33 -1.37
N THR A 71 -6.18 22.63 -2.65
CA THR A 71 -6.07 24.01 -3.17
C THR A 71 -7.38 24.76 -3.08
N ARG A 72 -8.49 24.05 -2.95
CA ARG A 72 -9.80 24.65 -2.70
C ARG A 72 -9.91 24.98 -1.22
N ASP A 73 -10.33 26.22 -0.93
CA ASP A 73 -10.69 26.61 0.44
C ASP A 73 -11.89 25.80 0.90
N ILE A 74 -11.68 25.01 1.93
CA ILE A 74 -12.69 24.14 2.53
C ILE A 74 -12.81 24.52 4.01
N SER A 75 -14.02 24.77 4.45
CA SER A 75 -14.33 25.13 5.84
C SER A 75 -14.16 23.97 6.83
N SER A 76 -13.76 22.80 6.35
CA SER A 76 -13.58 21.56 7.14
C SER A 76 -12.27 20.86 6.76
N PRO A 77 -11.67 20.04 7.65
CA PRO A 77 -10.46 19.26 7.31
C PRO A 77 -10.66 18.43 6.04
N ALA A 78 -9.64 18.42 5.16
CA ALA A 78 -9.67 17.75 3.88
C ALA A 78 -9.69 16.21 4.00
N PRO A 79 -10.35 15.45 3.09
CA PRO A 79 -10.02 14.05 2.92
C PRO A 79 -8.59 13.91 2.38
N LEU A 80 -7.93 12.79 2.69
CA LEU A 80 -6.58 12.48 2.23
C LEU A 80 -6.59 11.31 1.26
N LEU A 81 -5.92 11.46 0.12
CA LEU A 81 -5.53 10.36 -0.74
C LEU A 81 -4.04 10.04 -0.53
N VAL A 82 -3.71 8.86 -0.04
CA VAL A 82 -2.33 8.35 0.02
C VAL A 82 -2.04 7.61 -1.28
N TRP A 83 -1.11 8.14 -2.07
CA TRP A 83 -0.65 7.55 -3.32
C TRP A 83 0.59 6.68 -3.10
N VAL A 84 0.52 5.42 -3.55
CA VAL A 84 1.58 4.42 -3.47
C VAL A 84 2.11 4.18 -4.87
N HIS A 85 3.38 4.50 -5.11
CA HIS A 85 3.99 4.36 -6.43
C HIS A 85 4.12 2.89 -6.87
N GLY A 86 4.18 2.66 -8.18
CA GLY A 86 4.53 1.39 -8.78
C GLY A 86 6.05 1.13 -8.77
N GLY A 87 6.51 0.20 -9.61
CA GLY A 87 7.93 -0.11 -9.77
C GLY A 87 8.30 -1.50 -9.27
N ALA A 88 7.39 -2.47 -9.43
CA ALA A 88 7.66 -3.88 -9.14
C ALA A 88 8.26 -4.13 -7.74
N TRP A 89 7.88 -3.31 -6.75
CA TRP A 89 8.42 -3.30 -5.37
C TRP A 89 9.94 -3.09 -5.27
N ARG A 90 10.61 -2.58 -6.31
CA ARG A 90 12.08 -2.47 -6.39
C ARG A 90 12.57 -1.07 -6.71
N PHE A 91 11.74 -0.25 -7.30
CA PHE A 91 12.03 1.13 -7.67
C PHE A 91 10.77 1.99 -7.64
N GLY A 92 10.91 3.25 -7.98
CA GLY A 92 9.86 4.25 -7.90
C GLY A 92 10.21 5.34 -6.89
N THR A 93 9.34 6.32 -6.71
CA THR A 93 9.60 7.41 -5.77
C THR A 93 8.33 8.19 -5.45
N ASN A 94 8.23 8.69 -4.20
CA ASN A 94 7.21 9.65 -3.79
C ASN A 94 7.22 10.93 -4.64
N GLN A 95 8.34 11.24 -5.28
CA GLN A 95 8.50 12.47 -6.09
C GLN A 95 7.77 12.41 -7.43
N ALA A 96 7.28 11.23 -7.84
CA ALA A 96 6.61 11.06 -9.13
C ALA A 96 5.39 11.97 -9.36
N LEU A 97 4.78 12.50 -8.29
CA LEU A 97 3.64 13.40 -8.39
C LEU A 97 4.01 14.90 -8.37
N ARG A 98 5.30 15.27 -8.30
CA ARG A 98 5.70 16.69 -8.17
C ARG A 98 5.35 17.50 -9.39
N ASP A 99 5.83 17.08 -10.54
CA ASP A 99 5.79 17.85 -11.78
C ASP A 99 4.69 17.34 -12.70
N THR A 100 3.84 18.24 -13.17
CA THR A 100 2.77 17.91 -14.15
C THR A 100 3.29 17.73 -15.57
N ILE A 101 4.57 18.05 -15.81
CA ILE A 101 5.28 17.86 -17.07
C ILE A 101 6.51 16.98 -16.82
N LEU A 102 6.61 15.89 -17.56
CA LEU A 102 7.80 15.05 -17.61
C LEU A 102 8.72 15.52 -18.73
N ARG A 103 10.01 15.67 -18.43
CA ARG A 103 11.05 15.95 -19.41
C ARG A 103 11.74 14.66 -19.79
N THR A 104 11.54 14.23 -21.01
CA THR A 104 12.10 13.00 -21.56
C THR A 104 13.03 13.30 -22.72
N PRO A 105 13.89 12.37 -23.17
CA PRO A 105 14.68 12.55 -24.39
C PRO A 105 13.82 12.81 -25.63
N GLY A 106 12.53 12.39 -25.62
CA GLY A 106 11.56 12.67 -26.69
C GLY A 106 10.82 14.01 -26.57
N GLY A 107 11.16 14.84 -25.59
CA GLY A 107 10.51 16.11 -25.31
C GLY A 107 9.69 16.15 -24.04
N GLU A 108 8.93 17.23 -23.85
CA GLU A 108 8.04 17.39 -22.71
C GLU A 108 6.73 16.63 -22.93
N GLN A 109 6.28 15.90 -21.91
CA GLN A 109 5.05 15.14 -21.92
C GLN A 109 4.24 15.37 -20.63
N PRO A 110 2.90 15.34 -20.69
CA PRO A 110 2.07 15.42 -19.49
C PRO A 110 2.36 14.27 -18.52
N ASN A 111 2.55 14.57 -17.25
CA ASN A 111 2.56 13.60 -16.17
C ASN A 111 1.11 13.38 -15.68
N THR A 112 0.45 12.37 -16.21
CA THR A 112 -0.97 12.14 -15.95
C THR A 112 -1.26 11.80 -14.47
N GLN A 113 -0.31 11.18 -13.76
CA GLN A 113 -0.45 10.94 -12.32
C GLN A 113 -0.38 12.26 -11.52
N ALA A 114 0.51 13.17 -11.88
CA ALA A 114 0.58 14.49 -11.25
C ALA A 114 -0.63 15.37 -11.63
N LEU A 115 -1.18 15.21 -12.83
CA LEU A 115 -2.45 15.86 -13.22
C LEU A 115 -3.63 15.29 -12.43
N MET A 116 -3.69 13.98 -12.18
CA MET A 116 -4.64 13.38 -11.25
C MET A 116 -4.51 14.00 -9.85
N ARG A 117 -3.29 14.07 -9.29
CA ARG A 117 -3.04 14.74 -8.01
C ARG A 117 -3.61 16.16 -8.00
N ALA A 118 -3.34 16.96 -9.05
CA ALA A 118 -3.85 18.34 -9.15
C ALA A 118 -5.38 18.39 -9.19
N ALA A 119 -6.04 17.47 -9.90
CA ALA A 119 -7.50 17.37 -9.94
C ALA A 119 -8.09 17.06 -8.54
N PHE A 120 -7.45 16.17 -7.79
CA PHE A 120 -7.85 15.88 -6.40
C PHE A 120 -7.73 17.11 -5.50
N GLN A 121 -6.62 17.86 -5.59
CA GLN A 121 -6.43 19.10 -4.83
C GLN A 121 -7.53 20.13 -5.15
N GLN A 122 -7.86 20.31 -6.43
CA GLN A 122 -8.92 21.19 -6.88
C GLN A 122 -10.32 20.74 -6.40
N ALA A 123 -10.52 19.43 -6.23
CA ALA A 123 -11.73 18.85 -5.67
C ALA A 123 -11.80 18.93 -4.13
N GLY A 124 -10.79 19.52 -3.47
CA GLY A 124 -10.77 19.69 -2.02
C GLY A 124 -10.14 18.51 -1.25
N TRP A 125 -9.41 17.63 -1.92
CA TRP A 125 -8.63 16.58 -1.30
C TRP A 125 -7.18 17.01 -1.08
N ALA A 126 -6.59 16.62 0.04
CA ALA A 126 -5.14 16.54 0.15
C ALA A 126 -4.63 15.24 -0.48
N VAL A 127 -3.40 15.25 -0.97
CA VAL A 127 -2.75 14.07 -1.54
C VAL A 127 -1.38 13.89 -0.89
N ALA A 128 -1.05 12.69 -0.46
CA ALA A 128 0.29 12.33 -0.01
C ALA A 128 0.85 11.23 -0.91
N SER A 129 2.01 11.48 -1.52
CA SER A 129 2.77 10.46 -2.22
C SER A 129 3.86 9.92 -1.31
N ILE A 130 3.96 8.61 -1.16
CA ILE A 130 4.87 7.99 -0.19
C ILE A 130 5.85 7.03 -0.85
N ASN A 131 7.03 6.90 -0.25
CA ASN A 131 7.93 5.78 -0.48
C ASN A 131 7.57 4.61 0.43
N TYR A 132 8.15 3.47 0.16
CA TYR A 132 8.13 2.26 0.98
C TYR A 132 9.43 1.48 0.73
N ARG A 133 9.81 0.59 1.64
CA ARG A 133 10.99 -0.26 1.46
C ARG A 133 10.83 -1.17 0.24
N TYR A 134 11.84 -1.21 -0.58
CA TYR A 134 11.89 -2.11 -1.71
C TYR A 134 12.15 -3.55 -1.27
N SER A 135 11.89 -4.51 -2.15
CA SER A 135 12.06 -5.95 -1.86
C SER A 135 13.50 -6.36 -1.51
N HIS A 136 14.51 -5.59 -1.94
CA HIS A 136 15.89 -5.79 -1.50
C HIS A 136 16.21 -5.17 -0.14
N GLN A 137 15.34 -4.32 0.40
CA GLN A 137 15.44 -3.74 1.75
C GLN A 137 14.54 -4.48 2.75
N ALA A 138 13.39 -4.97 2.30
CA ALA A 138 12.49 -5.77 3.11
C ALA A 138 11.59 -6.64 2.22
N LEU A 139 11.52 -7.92 2.51
CA LEU A 139 10.56 -8.82 1.87
C LEU A 139 9.13 -8.50 2.30
N PHE A 140 8.14 -9.08 1.63
CA PHE A 140 6.76 -9.06 2.10
C PHE A 140 6.67 -9.65 3.54
N PRO A 141 5.92 -9.02 4.44
CA PRO A 141 5.02 -7.88 4.26
C PRO A 141 5.65 -6.49 4.53
N GLY A 142 6.97 -6.33 4.47
CA GLY A 142 7.66 -5.08 4.85
C GLY A 142 7.09 -3.83 4.17
N ALA A 143 6.96 -3.84 2.83
CA ALA A 143 6.36 -2.72 2.09
C ALA A 143 4.90 -2.45 2.50
N LEU A 144 4.11 -3.49 2.80
CA LEU A 144 2.74 -3.34 3.30
C LEU A 144 2.72 -2.64 4.66
N HIS A 145 3.62 -3.03 5.57
CA HIS A 145 3.76 -2.39 6.88
C HIS A 145 4.12 -0.90 6.75
N ASP A 146 4.96 -0.56 5.77
CA ASP A 146 5.36 0.83 5.54
C ASP A 146 4.18 1.68 5.04
N VAL A 147 3.37 1.17 4.11
CA VAL A 147 2.15 1.88 3.66
C VAL A 147 1.15 2.04 4.80
N LYS A 148 0.93 1.01 5.61
CA LYS A 148 0.07 1.08 6.79
C LYS A 148 0.59 2.07 7.82
N GLU A 149 1.91 2.11 8.03
CA GLU A 149 2.54 3.08 8.92
C GLU A 149 2.35 4.52 8.43
N ALA A 150 2.50 4.77 7.13
CA ALA A 150 2.21 6.09 6.57
C ALA A 150 0.74 6.51 6.80
N VAL A 151 -0.22 5.57 6.67
CA VAL A 151 -1.63 5.84 7.01
C VAL A 151 -1.79 6.20 8.49
N ARG A 152 -1.13 5.47 9.41
CA ARG A 152 -1.15 5.78 10.84
C ARG A 152 -0.51 7.12 11.15
N PHE A 153 0.63 7.43 10.52
CA PHE A 153 1.32 8.71 10.65
C PHE A 153 0.41 9.88 10.28
N PHE A 154 -0.21 9.85 9.10
CA PHE A 154 -1.11 10.93 8.67
C PHE A 154 -2.35 11.02 9.56
N ARG A 155 -2.85 9.89 10.05
CA ARG A 155 -3.98 9.88 10.99
C ARG A 155 -3.62 10.48 12.34
N ALA A 156 -2.47 10.14 12.89
CA ALA A 156 -1.96 10.68 14.15
C ALA A 156 -1.73 12.19 14.08
N ASN A 157 -1.20 12.66 12.96
CA ASN A 157 -0.84 14.07 12.74
C ASN A 157 -1.91 14.82 11.92
N ALA A 158 -3.15 14.35 11.88
CA ALA A 158 -4.19 14.89 10.99
C ALA A 158 -4.43 16.40 11.16
N HIS A 159 -4.36 16.90 12.39
CA HIS A 159 -4.50 18.33 12.68
C HIS A 159 -3.41 19.16 12.01
N GLU A 160 -2.15 18.72 12.03
CA GLU A 160 -1.01 19.45 11.46
C GLU A 160 -1.07 19.50 9.93
N PHE A 161 -1.67 18.49 9.31
CA PHE A 161 -1.88 18.41 7.86
C PHE A 161 -3.19 19.04 7.40
N GLY A 162 -4.08 19.45 8.31
CA GLY A 162 -5.40 19.97 7.98
C GLY A 162 -6.31 18.93 7.34
N ILE A 163 -6.14 17.65 7.67
CA ILE A 163 -6.90 16.53 7.11
C ILE A 163 -7.85 15.93 8.14
N ASP A 164 -8.89 15.23 7.64
CA ASP A 164 -9.80 14.46 8.47
C ASP A 164 -9.27 13.03 8.67
N PRO A 165 -8.93 12.61 9.90
CA PRO A 165 -8.37 11.30 10.18
C PRO A 165 -9.31 10.14 9.83
N GLN A 166 -10.61 10.38 9.69
CA GLN A 166 -11.60 9.38 9.30
C GLN A 166 -11.78 9.27 7.78
N ARG A 167 -11.24 10.21 7.00
CA ARG A 167 -11.39 10.30 5.56
C ARG A 167 -10.06 10.10 4.82
N ILE A 168 -9.40 8.97 5.10
CA ILE A 168 -8.17 8.57 4.42
C ILE A 168 -8.49 7.47 3.42
N ALA A 169 -8.12 7.69 2.17
CA ALA A 169 -8.16 6.69 1.10
C ALA A 169 -6.73 6.36 0.65
N VAL A 170 -6.53 5.16 0.07
CA VAL A 170 -5.26 4.74 -0.50
C VAL A 170 -5.43 4.41 -1.99
N ALA A 171 -4.48 4.79 -2.82
CA ALA A 171 -4.45 4.38 -4.22
C ALA A 171 -3.03 4.17 -4.72
N GLY A 172 -2.88 3.37 -5.77
CA GLY A 172 -1.57 3.15 -6.38
C GLY A 172 -1.64 2.40 -7.70
N GLY A 173 -0.51 2.40 -8.43
CA GLY A 173 -0.38 1.70 -9.69
C GLY A 173 0.54 0.48 -9.60
N SER A 174 0.26 -0.61 -10.32
CA SER A 174 1.11 -1.80 -10.39
C SER A 174 1.40 -2.38 -8.99
N ALA A 175 2.66 -2.44 -8.57
CA ALA A 175 3.05 -2.81 -7.21
C ALA A 175 2.35 -1.96 -6.13
N GLY A 176 2.17 -0.65 -6.37
CA GLY A 176 1.40 0.23 -5.50
C GLY A 176 -0.09 -0.12 -5.49
N GLY A 177 -0.64 -0.57 -6.61
CA GLY A 177 -2.00 -1.10 -6.71
C GLY A 177 -2.20 -2.37 -5.88
N HIS A 178 -1.23 -3.29 -5.93
CA HIS A 178 -1.17 -4.45 -5.05
C HIS A 178 -1.20 -4.06 -3.57
N LEU A 179 -0.28 -3.16 -3.16
CA LEU A 179 -0.20 -2.70 -1.78
C LEU A 179 -1.48 -1.98 -1.33
N SER A 180 -2.10 -1.18 -2.21
CA SER A 180 -3.36 -0.49 -1.93
C SER A 180 -4.51 -1.47 -1.70
N MET A 181 -4.60 -2.54 -2.49
CA MET A 181 -5.58 -3.61 -2.26
C MET A 181 -5.31 -4.37 -0.94
N MET A 182 -4.03 -4.64 -0.63
CA MET A 182 -3.66 -5.27 0.64
C MET A 182 -4.06 -4.40 1.85
N VAL A 183 -3.75 -3.10 1.84
CA VAL A 183 -4.15 -2.16 2.90
C VAL A 183 -5.68 -2.14 3.07
N ALA A 184 -6.42 -2.05 1.95
CA ALA A 184 -7.87 -1.99 1.96
C ALA A 184 -8.54 -3.20 2.64
N HIS A 185 -7.96 -4.39 2.47
CA HIS A 185 -8.62 -5.64 2.86
C HIS A 185 -7.94 -6.39 4.02
N THR A 186 -6.82 -5.84 4.53
CA THR A 186 -6.14 -6.35 5.73
C THR A 186 -6.00 -5.30 6.82
N GLY A 187 -6.69 -4.14 6.70
CA GLY A 187 -6.70 -3.10 7.71
C GLY A 187 -7.45 -3.50 8.98
N ASP A 188 -7.18 -2.83 10.07
CA ASP A 188 -7.81 -3.08 11.37
C ASP A 188 -9.33 -3.01 11.27
N SER A 189 -10.02 -4.06 11.61
CA SER A 189 -11.42 -3.89 11.98
C SER A 189 -11.46 -3.16 13.34
N ALA A 190 -12.20 -2.07 13.43
CA ALA A 190 -12.28 -1.21 14.62
C ALA A 190 -12.74 -1.92 15.93
N ALA A 191 -12.99 -3.22 15.89
CA ALA A 191 -13.42 -4.03 17.02
C ALA A 191 -12.30 -4.39 18.03
N GLY A 192 -11.03 -4.01 17.77
CA GLY A 192 -9.89 -4.32 18.64
C GLY A 192 -9.25 -3.13 19.36
N ALA A 193 -9.75 -1.92 19.20
CA ALA A 193 -9.08 -0.69 19.66
C ALA A 193 -9.41 -0.27 21.11
N SER A 194 -10.01 -1.12 21.94
CA SER A 194 -10.11 -0.86 23.37
C SER A 194 -9.07 -1.67 24.15
N VAL A 195 -7.79 -1.35 24.00
CA VAL A 195 -6.81 -1.69 25.03
C VAL A 195 -6.91 -0.60 26.07
N SER A 196 -7.63 -0.87 27.17
CA SER A 196 -7.57 -0.05 28.38
C SER A 196 -6.12 -0.06 28.88
N GLU A 197 -5.57 1.11 29.18
CA GLU A 197 -4.21 1.31 29.71
C GLU A 197 -3.93 0.61 31.06
N ASP A 198 -4.91 -0.10 31.64
CA ASP A 198 -4.84 -0.68 32.97
C ASP A 198 -4.42 -2.16 33.05
N SER A 199 -3.97 -2.79 31.97
CA SER A 199 -3.60 -4.22 32.02
C SER A 199 -2.12 -4.51 31.69
N VAL A 200 -1.18 -3.74 32.20
CA VAL A 200 0.22 -4.17 32.32
C VAL A 200 0.43 -4.78 33.70
N SER A 201 -0.12 -5.96 33.96
CA SER A 201 0.36 -6.80 35.05
C SER A 201 1.47 -7.70 34.55
N LYS A 202 2.69 -7.42 34.97
CA LYS A 202 3.80 -8.38 34.97
C LYS A 202 3.41 -9.52 35.90
N ASP A 203 3.48 -10.72 35.40
CA ASP A 203 3.32 -12.03 36.03
C ASP A 203 2.03 -12.77 35.68
N SER A 204 2.14 -13.59 34.63
CA SER A 204 1.55 -14.92 34.65
C SER A 204 2.11 -15.80 33.55
N ALA A 205 2.78 -16.85 33.97
CA ALA A 205 3.12 -18.00 33.15
C ALA A 205 1.85 -18.72 32.72
N PHE A 206 1.82 -19.15 31.45
CA PHE A 206 0.96 -20.20 30.88
C PHE A 206 -0.53 -20.22 31.32
N GLY A 207 -1.38 -19.63 30.51
CA GLY A 207 -2.82 -19.81 30.57
C GLY A 207 -3.44 -19.44 29.24
N ASP A 208 -4.23 -20.36 28.66
CA ASP A 208 -5.02 -20.21 27.41
C ASP A 208 -5.89 -18.95 27.46
N SER A 209 -5.35 -17.82 27.04
CA SER A 209 -6.15 -16.66 26.70
C SER A 209 -6.38 -16.71 25.19
N ALA A 210 -7.64 -16.65 24.76
CA ALA A 210 -8.04 -16.53 23.35
C ALA A 210 -7.31 -15.33 22.75
N SER A 211 -6.13 -15.58 22.16
CA SER A 211 -5.30 -14.61 21.50
C SER A 211 -6.07 -14.02 20.33
N ALA A 212 -6.07 -12.69 20.21
CA ALA A 212 -6.39 -12.03 18.95
C ALA A 212 -5.63 -12.76 17.83
N PRO A 213 -6.26 -13.02 16.68
CA PRO A 213 -5.69 -13.94 15.72
C PRO A 213 -4.31 -13.43 15.27
N GLU A 214 -3.29 -14.28 15.40
CA GLU A 214 -1.91 -14.11 14.90
C GLU A 214 -1.85 -13.59 13.45
N HIS A 215 -2.96 -13.72 12.74
CA HIS A 215 -3.20 -13.25 11.39
C HIS A 215 -3.19 -11.72 11.26
N ASP A 216 -3.70 -10.98 12.24
CA ASP A 216 -3.83 -9.52 12.16
C ASP A 216 -2.46 -8.84 12.30
N GLU A 217 -1.60 -9.28 13.22
CA GLU A 217 -0.29 -8.68 13.42
C GLU A 217 0.66 -8.92 12.23
N TYR A 218 0.55 -10.07 11.55
CA TYR A 218 1.33 -10.35 10.36
C TYR A 218 1.11 -9.30 9.26
N PHE A 219 -0.13 -8.84 9.08
CA PHE A 219 -0.45 -7.81 8.10
C PHE A 219 -0.34 -6.39 8.66
N GLU A 220 -0.51 -6.22 9.97
CA GLU A 220 -0.54 -4.90 10.60
C GLU A 220 0.85 -4.34 10.89
N GLY A 221 1.80 -5.16 11.33
CA GLY A 221 3.13 -4.71 11.74
C GLY A 221 3.07 -3.67 12.88
N ARG A 222 2.07 -3.77 13.75
CA ARG A 222 1.79 -2.79 14.81
C ARG A 222 2.87 -2.76 15.86
N ALA A 223 3.45 -3.93 16.17
CA ALA A 223 4.54 -4.05 17.13
C ALA A 223 5.80 -3.23 16.74
N ALA A 224 5.98 -2.98 15.43
CA ALA A 224 7.07 -2.17 14.91
C ALA A 224 6.61 -0.75 14.48
N SER A 225 5.40 -0.34 14.83
CA SER A 225 4.83 0.97 14.49
C SER A 225 5.28 2.05 15.47
N ALA A 226 5.55 3.26 14.97
CA ALA A 226 5.71 4.46 15.78
C ALA A 226 4.34 4.99 16.29
N TYR A 227 3.23 4.53 15.67
CA TYR A 227 1.85 4.94 15.96
C TYR A 227 0.94 3.74 16.24
N PRO A 228 1.28 2.86 17.20
CA PRO A 228 0.59 1.59 17.40
C PRO A 228 -0.87 1.74 17.86
N SER A 229 -1.23 2.87 18.47
CA SER A 229 -2.59 3.19 18.92
C SER A 229 -3.50 3.67 17.78
N HIS A 230 -2.95 3.97 16.58
CA HIS A 230 -3.72 4.46 15.45
C HIS A 230 -4.03 3.33 14.46
N SER A 231 -5.23 3.35 13.90
CA SER A 231 -5.67 2.36 12.90
C SER A 231 -5.01 2.60 11.55
N SER A 232 -4.68 1.53 10.82
CA SER A 232 -4.27 1.55 9.42
C SER A 232 -5.44 1.45 8.44
N GLN A 233 -6.67 1.27 8.95
CA GLN A 233 -7.87 1.14 8.11
C GLN A 233 -8.09 2.38 7.25
N VAL A 234 -8.48 2.18 6.00
CA VAL A 234 -8.81 3.25 5.07
C VAL A 234 -10.29 3.24 4.72
N ALA A 235 -10.85 4.41 4.41
CA ALA A 235 -12.26 4.56 4.09
C ALA A 235 -12.61 4.02 2.69
N ALA A 236 -11.66 4.09 1.76
CA ALA A 236 -11.80 3.59 0.39
C ALA A 236 -10.41 3.34 -0.21
N ALA A 237 -10.38 2.59 -1.32
CA ALA A 237 -9.15 2.37 -2.07
C ALA A 237 -9.37 2.42 -3.59
N ALA A 238 -8.27 2.64 -4.34
CA ALA A 238 -8.25 2.45 -5.79
C ALA A 238 -6.96 1.73 -6.21
N SER A 239 -7.07 0.80 -7.15
CA SER A 239 -5.94 0.08 -7.71
C SER A 239 -5.91 0.23 -9.22
N PHE A 240 -4.80 0.77 -9.73
CA PHE A 240 -4.52 0.88 -11.14
C PHE A 240 -3.62 -0.28 -11.56
N TYR A 241 -4.09 -1.12 -12.43
CA TYR A 241 -3.37 -2.28 -12.99
C TYR A 241 -2.54 -3.04 -11.93
N GLY A 242 -3.10 -3.23 -10.73
CA GLY A 242 -2.42 -3.89 -9.61
C GLY A 242 -2.46 -5.42 -9.70
N VAL A 243 -1.38 -6.07 -9.23
CA VAL A 243 -1.32 -7.52 -9.09
C VAL A 243 -2.22 -7.95 -7.93
N SER A 244 -3.13 -8.88 -8.15
CA SER A 244 -4.05 -9.38 -7.14
C SER A 244 -3.77 -10.82 -6.69
N ASP A 245 -3.16 -11.61 -7.55
CA ASP A 245 -2.79 -12.99 -7.29
C ASP A 245 -1.44 -13.32 -7.96
N LEU A 246 -0.38 -13.31 -7.17
CA LEU A 246 0.97 -13.58 -7.66
C LEU A 246 1.12 -15.04 -8.16
N ARG A 247 0.25 -15.95 -7.74
CA ARG A 247 0.27 -17.36 -8.17
C ARG A 247 -0.18 -17.52 -9.61
N THR A 248 -1.13 -16.70 -10.05
CA THR A 248 -1.73 -16.80 -11.39
C THR A 248 -1.09 -15.89 -12.42
N ILE A 249 -0.28 -14.92 -12.02
CA ILE A 249 0.31 -13.95 -12.96
C ILE A 249 1.15 -14.63 -14.05
N PHE A 250 1.86 -15.71 -13.70
CA PHE A 250 2.70 -16.46 -14.64
C PHE A 250 1.90 -17.29 -15.64
N THR A 251 0.64 -17.61 -15.35
CA THR A 251 -0.27 -18.27 -16.29
C THR A 251 -1.09 -17.26 -17.07
N ASP A 252 -1.34 -16.08 -16.52
CA ASP A 252 -2.08 -15.02 -17.19
C ASP A 252 -1.25 -14.30 -18.26
N ARG A 253 0.04 -14.03 -18.00
CA ARG A 253 0.96 -13.32 -18.90
C ARG A 253 1.07 -13.94 -20.30
N PRO A 254 1.34 -15.23 -20.46
CA PRO A 254 1.39 -15.85 -21.79
C PRO A 254 0.07 -15.73 -22.55
N LEU A 255 -1.06 -15.79 -21.85
CA LEU A 255 -2.38 -15.63 -22.47
C LEU A 255 -2.63 -14.19 -22.94
N ALA A 256 -1.97 -13.21 -22.33
CA ALA A 256 -2.00 -11.80 -22.71
C ALA A 256 -0.89 -11.42 -23.70
N GLY A 257 -0.09 -12.39 -24.18
CA GLY A 257 0.98 -12.16 -25.16
C GLY A 257 2.35 -11.82 -24.56
N TYR A 258 2.50 -11.86 -23.23
CA TYR A 258 3.80 -11.65 -22.58
C TYR A 258 4.64 -12.93 -22.64
N ALA A 259 5.83 -12.86 -23.19
CA ALA A 259 6.72 -14.03 -23.28
C ALA A 259 7.21 -14.44 -21.88
N LEU A 260 7.28 -15.76 -21.61
CA LEU A 260 7.78 -16.28 -20.33
C LEU A 260 9.26 -15.97 -20.05
N ASP A 261 10.02 -15.70 -21.12
CA ASP A 261 11.43 -15.34 -21.11
C ASP A 261 11.67 -13.86 -21.41
N HIS A 262 10.67 -13.01 -21.14
CA HIS A 262 10.76 -11.59 -21.42
C HIS A 262 11.98 -11.00 -20.70
N PRO A 263 12.85 -10.20 -21.39
CA PRO A 263 14.09 -9.69 -20.80
C PRO A 263 13.90 -8.83 -19.55
N GLU A 264 12.71 -8.25 -19.37
CA GLU A 264 12.35 -7.45 -18.19
C GLU A 264 11.74 -8.28 -17.08
N ASP A 265 11.47 -9.57 -17.31
CA ASP A 265 10.98 -10.47 -16.27
C ASP A 265 12.15 -11.01 -15.43
N ASP A 266 12.53 -10.23 -14.45
CA ASP A 266 13.63 -10.54 -13.53
C ASP A 266 13.14 -11.10 -12.19
N GLY A 267 11.89 -11.53 -12.14
CA GLY A 267 11.33 -12.22 -11.00
C GLY A 267 10.95 -11.33 -9.83
N ALA A 268 10.43 -10.13 -10.11
CA ALA A 268 10.04 -9.17 -9.07
C ALA A 268 9.06 -9.76 -8.06
N GLU A 269 8.11 -10.56 -8.51
CA GLU A 269 7.08 -11.18 -7.68
C GLU A 269 7.66 -12.17 -6.68
N TRP A 270 8.49 -13.09 -7.14
CA TRP A 270 9.06 -14.07 -6.19
C TRP A 270 10.18 -13.47 -5.34
N ARG A 271 10.93 -12.47 -5.83
CA ARG A 271 11.91 -11.73 -5.01
C ARG A 271 11.23 -11.00 -3.86
N LEU A 272 10.06 -10.41 -4.10
CA LEU A 272 9.24 -9.82 -3.04
C LEU A 272 8.95 -10.81 -1.92
N LEU A 273 8.76 -12.07 -2.26
CA LEU A 273 8.38 -13.13 -1.33
C LEU A 273 9.59 -13.84 -0.69
N GLY A 274 10.80 -13.55 -1.14
CA GLY A 274 12.03 -14.18 -0.65
C GLY A 274 12.43 -15.44 -1.41
N SER A 275 11.92 -15.64 -2.62
CA SER A 275 12.31 -16.74 -3.51
C SER A 275 13.20 -16.25 -4.66
N THR A 276 14.02 -17.13 -5.23
CA THR A 276 14.83 -16.85 -6.41
C THR A 276 14.23 -17.41 -7.71
N HIS A 277 13.15 -18.19 -7.59
CA HIS A 277 12.47 -18.84 -8.73
C HIS A 277 10.94 -18.79 -8.55
N PRO A 278 10.16 -18.95 -9.63
CA PRO A 278 8.73 -19.09 -9.53
C PRO A 278 8.37 -20.21 -8.57
N VAL A 279 7.57 -19.88 -7.57
CA VAL A 279 7.06 -20.88 -6.64
C VAL A 279 5.87 -21.56 -7.31
N PRO A 280 5.86 -22.90 -7.46
CA PRO A 280 4.72 -23.62 -8.01
C PRO A 280 3.45 -23.31 -7.22
N ALA A 281 2.30 -23.44 -7.86
CA ALA A 281 1.00 -23.27 -7.21
C ALA A 281 0.82 -24.19 -5.98
N ASP A 282 1.55 -25.30 -5.94
CA ASP A 282 1.66 -26.19 -4.79
C ASP A 282 2.96 -25.93 -4.04
N VAL A 283 2.86 -25.17 -2.94
CA VAL A 283 3.98 -24.80 -2.07
C VAL A 283 4.64 -26.01 -1.40
N SER A 284 3.91 -27.14 -1.28
CA SER A 284 4.42 -28.38 -0.71
C SER A 284 5.57 -28.98 -1.53
N THR A 285 5.75 -28.54 -2.79
CA THR A 285 6.82 -28.97 -3.68
C THR A 285 8.13 -28.19 -3.55
N ILE A 286 8.21 -27.18 -2.66
CA ILE A 286 9.46 -26.51 -2.36
C ILE A 286 10.33 -27.48 -1.59
N ASP A 287 11.26 -28.12 -2.29
CA ASP A 287 12.23 -29.03 -1.69
C ASP A 287 13.27 -28.24 -0.90
N ALA A 288 13.04 -28.19 0.42
CA ALA A 288 13.91 -27.55 1.38
C ALA A 288 15.37 -28.06 1.32
N SER A 289 15.58 -29.27 0.81
CA SER A 289 16.91 -29.89 0.74
C SER A 289 17.77 -29.31 -0.38
N LYS A 290 17.18 -28.62 -1.35
CA LYS A 290 17.91 -28.12 -2.53
C LYS A 290 18.46 -26.70 -2.40
N GLY A 291 18.15 -25.97 -1.32
CA GLY A 291 18.76 -24.66 -0.97
C GLY A 291 18.69 -23.54 -2.02
N GLU A 292 18.31 -23.85 -3.25
CA GLU A 292 18.49 -23.00 -4.44
C GLU A 292 17.31 -22.07 -4.72
N ARG A 293 16.21 -22.15 -3.93
CA ARG A 293 14.96 -21.42 -4.24
C ARG A 293 14.64 -20.27 -3.30
N VAL A 294 15.51 -19.99 -2.34
CA VAL A 294 15.29 -18.92 -1.35
C VAL A 294 16.42 -17.91 -1.46
N VAL A 295 16.07 -16.64 -1.35
CA VAL A 295 17.05 -15.55 -1.31
C VAL A 295 18.03 -15.80 -0.15
N PRO A 296 19.34 -15.62 -0.32
CA PRO A 296 20.30 -15.82 0.76
C PRO A 296 19.92 -15.07 2.03
N GLY A 297 19.92 -15.77 3.17
CA GLY A 297 19.53 -15.20 4.47
C GLY A 297 18.04 -15.29 4.81
N VAL A 298 17.19 -15.79 3.90
CA VAL A 298 15.76 -16.01 4.16
C VAL A 298 15.51 -17.47 4.50
N CYS A 299 14.79 -17.74 5.59
CA CYS A 299 14.37 -19.10 5.89
C CYS A 299 13.18 -19.52 4.99
N ILE A 300 13.10 -20.80 4.70
CA ILE A 300 12.10 -21.38 3.79
C ILE A 300 10.68 -21.16 4.32
N GLU A 301 10.47 -21.37 5.61
CA GLU A 301 9.17 -21.16 6.25
C GLU A 301 8.68 -19.72 6.07
N ARG A 302 9.59 -18.76 6.07
CA ARG A 302 9.26 -17.35 5.82
C ARG A 302 8.81 -17.13 4.38
N ALA A 303 9.57 -17.64 3.41
CA ALA A 303 9.20 -17.53 2.00
C ALA A 303 7.84 -18.21 1.71
N GLN A 304 7.58 -19.38 2.31
CA GLN A 304 6.30 -20.07 2.23
C GLN A 304 5.16 -19.24 2.83
N LYS A 305 5.35 -18.71 4.05
CA LYS A 305 4.35 -17.84 4.69
C LYS A 305 4.05 -16.59 3.87
N ASN A 306 5.07 -15.98 3.28
CA ASN A 306 4.90 -14.83 2.40
C ASN A 306 4.09 -15.22 1.15
N TRP A 307 4.44 -16.35 0.53
CA TRP A 307 3.75 -16.87 -0.64
C TRP A 307 2.28 -17.16 -0.39
N GLU A 308 1.93 -17.69 0.78
CA GLU A 308 0.54 -17.97 1.15
C GLU A 308 -0.31 -16.71 1.39
N ARG A 309 0.31 -15.59 1.74
CA ARG A 309 -0.38 -14.42 2.29
C ARG A 309 -0.30 -13.15 1.45
N ALA A 310 0.57 -13.08 0.45
CA ALA A 310 0.80 -11.87 -0.33
C ALA A 310 -0.23 -11.64 -1.45
N HIS A 311 -1.43 -12.22 -1.36
CA HIS A 311 -2.42 -12.17 -2.43
C HIS A 311 -3.65 -11.38 -2.02
N PRO A 312 -3.87 -10.16 -2.56
CA PRO A 312 -5.08 -9.39 -2.31
C PRO A 312 -6.37 -10.18 -2.55
N ILE A 313 -6.39 -11.07 -3.54
CA ILE A 313 -7.57 -11.89 -3.86
C ILE A 313 -8.01 -12.80 -2.70
N ASP A 314 -7.08 -13.26 -1.87
CA ASP A 314 -7.42 -14.13 -0.74
C ASP A 314 -8.04 -13.34 0.41
N ALA A 315 -7.63 -12.08 0.60
CA ALA A 315 -8.22 -11.18 1.58
C ALA A 315 -9.69 -10.82 1.22
N VAL A 316 -10.04 -10.86 -0.08
CA VAL A 316 -11.41 -10.54 -0.55
C VAL A 316 -12.28 -11.75 -0.78
N ARG A 317 -11.74 -12.98 -0.88
CA ARG A 317 -12.54 -14.20 -1.02
C ARG A 317 -13.27 -14.52 0.30
N PRO A 318 -14.49 -15.10 0.24
CA PRO A 318 -15.15 -15.58 1.43
C PRO A 318 -14.30 -16.71 2.05
N GLN A 319 -13.88 -16.53 3.30
CA GLN A 319 -13.20 -17.59 4.03
C GLN A 319 -14.14 -18.78 4.13
N LYS A 320 -13.69 -19.99 3.76
CA LYS A 320 -14.41 -21.23 4.04
C LYS A 320 -14.54 -21.36 5.56
N ARG A 321 -15.75 -21.15 6.09
CA ARG A 321 -16.03 -21.41 7.49
C ARG A 321 -15.73 -22.91 7.74
N VAL A 322 -14.68 -23.18 8.47
CA VAL A 322 -14.51 -24.49 9.11
C VAL A 322 -15.64 -24.58 10.13
N ASN A 323 -16.49 -25.60 9.97
CA ASN A 323 -17.73 -25.85 10.68
C ASN A 323 -17.69 -25.49 12.17
N LYS A 324 -18.32 -24.36 12.55
CA LYS A 324 -19.00 -24.23 13.85
C LYS A 324 -20.40 -23.76 13.56
N VAL A 325 -21.35 -24.67 13.89
CA VAL A 325 -22.77 -24.37 13.89
C VAL A 325 -23.02 -23.35 14.99
N GLU A 326 -23.21 -22.09 14.63
CA GLU A 326 -23.82 -21.11 15.51
C GLU A 326 -24.92 -20.37 14.77
N SER A 327 -26.00 -20.19 15.50
CA SER A 327 -27.34 -19.76 15.11
C SER A 327 -27.37 -18.57 14.14
N ALA A 328 -28.27 -18.67 13.15
CA ALA A 328 -28.63 -17.63 12.23
C ALA A 328 -29.20 -16.39 12.95
N SER A 329 -28.39 -15.37 13.09
CA SER A 329 -28.86 -14.00 13.20
C SER A 329 -28.56 -13.29 11.87
N ALA A 330 -29.49 -12.44 11.42
CA ALA A 330 -29.51 -11.78 10.13
C ALA A 330 -28.17 -11.17 9.69
N PRO A 331 -27.89 -11.04 8.38
CA PRO A 331 -26.64 -10.53 7.87
C PRO A 331 -26.49 -9.04 8.16
N GLY A 332 -26.05 -8.72 9.37
CA GLY A 332 -25.44 -7.44 9.65
C GLY A 332 -24.05 -7.45 9.01
N VAL A 333 -23.73 -6.45 8.19
CA VAL A 333 -22.40 -6.20 7.66
C VAL A 333 -21.46 -5.88 8.83
N SER A 334 -20.99 -6.92 9.51
CA SER A 334 -20.03 -6.80 10.61
C SER A 334 -18.62 -6.87 10.01
N GLY A 335 -17.89 -5.76 10.09
CA GLY A 335 -16.54 -5.58 9.55
C GLY A 335 -16.62 -5.16 8.08
N GLY A 336 -16.98 -3.88 7.81
CA GLY A 336 -17.17 -3.36 6.46
C GLY A 336 -15.90 -3.51 5.63
N ALA A 337 -15.93 -4.39 4.63
CA ALA A 337 -14.87 -4.45 3.65
C ALA A 337 -14.77 -3.09 2.94
N THR A 338 -13.56 -2.59 2.82
CA THR A 338 -13.28 -1.27 2.22
C THR A 338 -13.71 -1.24 0.76
N ALA A 339 -14.42 -0.18 0.37
CA ALA A 339 -14.82 0.05 -1.02
C ALA A 339 -13.58 0.15 -1.94
N LEU A 340 -13.61 -0.49 -3.11
CA LEU A 340 -12.48 -0.56 -4.02
C LEU A 340 -12.85 -0.20 -5.45
N MET A 341 -12.13 0.77 -6.04
CA MET A 341 -12.16 1.01 -7.48
C MET A 341 -10.97 0.35 -8.16
N LEU A 342 -11.20 -0.28 -9.29
CA LEU A 342 -10.20 -0.95 -10.11
C LEU A 342 -10.16 -0.29 -11.48
N VAL A 343 -8.96 0.07 -11.95
CA VAL A 343 -8.71 0.60 -13.31
C VAL A 343 -7.66 -0.24 -13.97
N HIS A 344 -7.92 -0.75 -15.18
CA HIS A 344 -6.99 -1.66 -15.85
C HIS A 344 -7.04 -1.54 -17.37
N GLY A 345 -5.87 -1.53 -18.01
CA GLY A 345 -5.76 -1.59 -19.46
C GLY A 345 -6.07 -3.00 -19.99
N ILE A 346 -6.89 -3.10 -21.06
CA ILE A 346 -7.25 -4.41 -21.62
C ILE A 346 -6.05 -5.08 -22.31
N SER A 347 -5.14 -4.28 -22.89
CA SER A 347 -3.95 -4.77 -23.57
C SER A 347 -2.74 -4.96 -22.64
N ASP A 348 -2.91 -4.79 -21.32
CA ASP A 348 -1.84 -4.96 -20.34
C ASP A 348 -1.31 -6.39 -20.34
N SER A 349 -0.13 -6.56 -20.91
CA SER A 349 0.57 -7.85 -20.99
C SER A 349 1.44 -8.12 -19.75
N CYS A 350 1.92 -7.07 -19.09
CA CYS A 350 2.77 -7.18 -17.90
C CYS A 350 1.98 -7.63 -16.65
N VAL A 351 0.83 -6.99 -16.40
CA VAL A 351 -0.14 -7.41 -15.38
C VAL A 351 -1.49 -7.58 -16.08
N PRO A 352 -1.86 -8.78 -16.51
CA PRO A 352 -3.08 -8.97 -17.28
C PRO A 352 -4.34 -8.53 -16.53
N TYR A 353 -5.28 -7.88 -17.22
CA TYR A 353 -6.49 -7.29 -16.61
C TYR A 353 -7.36 -8.29 -15.86
N GLN A 354 -7.21 -9.60 -16.13
CA GLN A 354 -7.87 -10.67 -15.39
C GLN A 354 -7.57 -10.60 -13.90
N GLN A 355 -6.42 -10.06 -13.51
CA GLN A 355 -6.07 -9.80 -12.11
C GLN A 355 -7.13 -8.90 -11.44
N SER A 356 -7.51 -7.80 -12.06
CA SER A 356 -8.55 -6.89 -11.55
C SER A 356 -9.97 -7.50 -11.64
N VAL A 357 -10.26 -8.23 -12.74
CA VAL A 357 -11.58 -8.86 -12.91
C VAL A 357 -11.88 -9.86 -11.79
N ARG A 358 -10.89 -10.68 -11.37
CA ARG A 358 -11.07 -11.64 -10.26
C ARG A 358 -11.41 -10.96 -8.94
N VAL A 359 -10.72 -9.87 -8.61
CA VAL A 359 -11.00 -9.09 -7.39
C VAL A 359 -12.39 -8.47 -7.45
N TYR A 360 -12.74 -7.84 -8.60
CA TYR A 360 -14.06 -7.27 -8.80
C TYR A 360 -15.17 -8.31 -8.57
N GLN A 361 -15.05 -9.48 -9.19
CA GLN A 361 -16.04 -10.55 -9.04
C GLN A 361 -16.16 -11.04 -7.58
N ALA A 362 -15.00 -11.21 -6.90
CA ALA A 362 -14.98 -11.65 -5.50
C ALA A 362 -15.65 -10.61 -4.56
N LEU A 363 -15.38 -9.33 -4.74
CA LEU A 363 -15.98 -8.26 -3.94
C LEU A 363 -17.47 -8.08 -4.24
N ARG A 364 -17.88 -8.18 -5.50
CA ARG A 364 -19.30 -8.12 -5.88
C ARG A 364 -20.11 -9.26 -5.26
N THR A 365 -19.55 -10.47 -5.20
CA THR A 365 -20.20 -11.60 -4.52
C THR A 365 -20.43 -11.32 -3.03
N ARG A 366 -19.56 -10.52 -2.41
CA ARG A 366 -19.67 -10.07 -1.01
C ARG A 366 -20.49 -8.80 -0.83
N GLN A 367 -21.06 -8.25 -1.89
CA GLN A 367 -21.81 -6.98 -1.89
C GLN A 367 -20.97 -5.78 -1.41
N VAL A 368 -19.63 -5.84 -1.56
CA VAL A 368 -18.74 -4.71 -1.28
C VAL A 368 -18.87 -3.70 -2.41
N PRO A 369 -19.00 -2.39 -2.12
CA PRO A 369 -19.02 -1.36 -3.15
C PRO A 369 -17.74 -1.42 -3.97
N THR A 370 -17.86 -1.73 -5.27
CA THR A 370 -16.71 -1.95 -6.14
C THR A 370 -17.05 -1.52 -7.56
N ASP A 371 -16.17 -0.69 -8.14
CA ASP A 371 -16.21 -0.30 -9.56
C ASP A 371 -15.01 -0.89 -10.31
N LEU A 372 -15.21 -1.26 -11.57
CA LEU A 372 -14.16 -1.73 -12.48
C LEU A 372 -14.23 -0.94 -13.78
N VAL A 373 -13.13 -0.28 -14.14
CA VAL A 373 -12.94 0.42 -15.40
C VAL A 373 -11.89 -0.34 -16.21
N LEU A 374 -12.30 -0.89 -17.37
CA LEU A 374 -11.40 -1.51 -18.33
C LEU A 374 -11.14 -0.52 -19.46
N VAL A 375 -9.87 -0.18 -19.68
CA VAL A 375 -9.45 0.83 -20.65
C VAL A 375 -9.03 0.13 -21.95
N PRO A 376 -9.77 0.31 -23.07
CA PRO A 376 -9.44 -0.32 -24.34
C PRO A 376 -8.03 0.07 -24.82
N ASP A 377 -7.31 -0.89 -25.39
CA ASP A 377 -6.00 -0.73 -26.01
C ASP A 377 -4.89 -0.16 -25.10
N ALA A 378 -5.17 0.00 -23.80
CA ALA A 378 -4.19 0.49 -22.85
C ALA A 378 -3.28 -0.65 -22.36
N GLU A 379 -1.98 -0.40 -22.40
CA GLU A 379 -0.91 -1.25 -21.86
C GLU A 379 -0.63 -0.95 -20.39
N HIS A 380 0.36 -1.64 -19.82
CA HIS A 380 0.77 -1.43 -18.44
C HIS A 380 1.29 -0.01 -18.19
N GLY A 381 0.72 0.69 -17.22
CA GLY A 381 1.13 2.06 -16.89
C GLY A 381 0.67 3.13 -17.89
N ASP A 382 -0.20 2.78 -18.83
CA ASP A 382 -0.67 3.68 -19.88
C ASP A 382 -1.36 4.93 -19.29
N SER A 383 -1.01 6.08 -19.86
CA SER A 383 -1.55 7.39 -19.45
C SER A 383 -3.08 7.49 -19.58
N ARG A 384 -3.69 6.71 -20.45
CA ARG A 384 -5.16 6.62 -20.64
C ARG A 384 -5.87 6.12 -19.38
N CYS A 385 -5.20 5.34 -18.53
CA CYS A 385 -5.72 4.94 -17.22
C CYS A 385 -5.93 6.12 -16.27
N PHE A 386 -5.32 7.27 -16.56
CA PHE A 386 -5.43 8.51 -15.81
C PHE A 386 -6.13 9.61 -16.61
N SER A 387 -6.97 9.25 -17.58
CA SER A 387 -7.75 10.23 -18.33
C SER A 387 -8.64 11.05 -17.41
N PRO A 388 -8.98 12.31 -17.76
CA PRO A 388 -9.84 13.16 -16.93
C PRO A 388 -11.15 12.49 -16.52
N ASP A 389 -11.77 11.70 -17.41
CA ASP A 389 -13.02 10.99 -17.14
C ASP A 389 -12.83 9.91 -16.06
N ILE A 390 -11.73 9.14 -16.11
CA ILE A 390 -11.42 8.12 -15.12
C ILE A 390 -11.10 8.77 -13.77
N VAL A 391 -10.33 9.86 -13.77
CA VAL A 391 -10.02 10.63 -12.56
C VAL A 391 -11.32 11.18 -11.94
N GLN A 392 -12.24 11.69 -12.75
CA GLN A 392 -13.55 12.15 -12.27
C GLN A 392 -14.39 10.99 -11.69
N GLN A 393 -14.40 9.83 -12.34
CA GLN A 393 -15.08 8.64 -11.81
C GLN A 393 -14.46 8.21 -10.46
N MET A 394 -13.14 8.23 -10.34
CA MET A 394 -12.44 7.92 -9.09
C MET A 394 -12.82 8.90 -7.97
N LEU A 395 -12.86 10.21 -8.26
CA LEU A 395 -13.29 11.23 -7.30
C LEU A 395 -14.72 10.97 -6.82
N LEU A 396 -15.65 10.69 -7.74
CA LEU A 396 -17.04 10.39 -7.40
C LEU A 396 -17.16 9.11 -6.57
N PHE A 397 -16.43 8.06 -6.93
CA PHE A 397 -16.42 6.80 -6.19
C PHE A 397 -15.89 6.98 -4.77
N LEU A 398 -14.72 7.60 -4.60
CA LEU A 398 -14.12 7.82 -3.30
C LEU A 398 -14.97 8.74 -2.41
N ASN A 399 -15.54 9.81 -2.96
CA ASN A 399 -16.44 10.69 -2.21
C ASN A 399 -17.67 9.94 -1.67
N ARG A 400 -18.29 9.07 -2.46
CA ARG A 400 -19.42 8.23 -2.00
C ARG A 400 -18.99 7.27 -0.90
N ALA A 401 -17.87 6.58 -1.09
CA ALA A 401 -17.38 5.60 -0.13
C ALA A 401 -17.03 6.21 1.24
N ILE A 402 -16.44 7.41 1.25
CA ILE A 402 -16.13 8.15 2.48
C ILE A 402 -17.39 8.58 3.23
N GLN A 403 -18.46 8.95 2.51
CA GLN A 403 -19.74 9.35 3.13
C GLN A 403 -20.47 8.17 3.76
N ILE A 404 -20.47 7.01 3.12
CA ILE A 404 -21.09 5.77 3.63
C ILE A 404 -20.48 5.38 4.98
N ASN A 405 -19.17 5.53 5.14
CA ASN A 405 -18.48 5.18 6.39
C ASN A 405 -18.78 6.14 7.56
N ARG A 406 -19.46 7.27 7.32
CA ARG A 406 -19.89 8.21 8.36
C ARG A 406 -21.23 7.85 9.03
N GLY A 407 -21.92 6.81 8.58
CA GLY A 407 -23.15 6.34 9.21
C GLY A 407 -24.31 7.36 9.12
N VAL A 408 -24.54 7.93 7.93
CA VAL A 408 -25.76 8.69 7.64
C VAL A 408 -26.83 7.75 7.11
#